data_1edfe6bcdcff72a17c06faa0677c7a45
#
_entry.id   1edfe6bcdcff72a17c06faa0677c7a45
#
_cell.length_a   1.000
_cell.length_b   1.000
_cell.length_c   1.000
_cell.angle_alpha   90.00
_cell.angle_beta   90.00
_cell.angle_gamma   90.00
#
_symmetry.space_group_name_H-M   'P 1'
#
loop_
_entity.id
_entity.type
_entity.pdbx_description
1 polymer ?
#
loop_
_entity_poly.entity_id
_entity_poly.type
_entity_poly.pdbx_seq_one_letter_code
_entity_poly.pdbx_strand_id
1 'polypeptide(L)'
;MEQPLLLKQPGLDSVVVFRALQLGDMLCSVPALRALRAALPRVRITLVGLPWAQQFANRFSRYIDEFIAFPGDPGLAEQPVQAELLPDFYRAMQGRRFSLALQMHGSGEVSNGIVQAFGARWTAGYGSAPPDAGAGFHALPYPDYGPESLRLLDFVTQLGAPARGTHLEFPLTDDDSDELETSGLGGDPMPDSYVCIHPGARFRDKCWPPQRFAEIADALAREFGVGIVLTGSAKEADLARAVANHMQTPAIEAAGPISIGAMAALMSQARLLVCNDTGVSHIAAGLRLKSVVIFSKADLKRWAPLDQQLHRCVWDPAAEKKHEVLEQARQLLAASQQPTARTVPLPCR
;
A
#
# COMPACT_ATOMS: atom_id res chain seq x y z
N MET A 1 -25.64 -7.23 29.83
CA MET A 1 -25.18 -5.85 29.45
C MET A 1 -24.08 -6.06 28.44
N GLU A 2 -24.26 -5.58 27.21
CA GLU A 2 -23.19 -5.58 26.21
C GLU A 2 -22.03 -4.74 26.74
N GLN A 3 -20.82 -5.29 26.69
CA GLN A 3 -19.62 -4.51 27.03
C GLN A 3 -19.50 -3.33 26.05
N PRO A 4 -19.22 -2.11 26.53
CA PRO A 4 -19.05 -0.98 25.63
C PRO A 4 -17.90 -1.26 24.68
N LEU A 5 -18.08 -0.90 23.40
CA LEU A 5 -17.09 -1.05 22.36
C LEU A 5 -15.76 -0.40 22.77
N LEU A 6 -14.65 -1.03 22.47
CA LEU A 6 -13.33 -0.64 22.99
C LEU A 6 -12.97 0.82 22.67
N LEU A 7 -13.28 1.29 21.46
CA LEU A 7 -13.02 2.68 21.04
C LEU A 7 -13.97 3.71 21.69
N LYS A 8 -14.98 3.27 22.45
CA LYS A 8 -15.90 4.13 23.21
C LYS A 8 -15.60 4.14 24.71
N GLN A 9 -14.54 3.46 25.15
CA GLN A 9 -14.13 3.45 26.55
C GLN A 9 -13.69 4.84 27.01
N PRO A 10 -14.07 5.27 28.22
CA PRO A 10 -13.60 6.53 28.77
C PRO A 10 -12.09 6.51 29.04
N GLY A 11 -11.42 7.65 28.85
CA GLY A 11 -9.98 7.80 29.13
C GLY A 11 -9.09 7.24 28.03
N LEU A 12 -9.57 7.13 26.80
CA LEU A 12 -8.73 6.94 25.61
C LEU A 12 -8.13 8.27 25.23
N ASP A 13 -6.82 8.46 25.45
CA ASP A 13 -6.05 9.66 25.10
C ASP A 13 -4.90 9.36 24.12
N SER A 14 -4.49 8.10 24.04
CA SER A 14 -3.37 7.66 23.20
C SER A 14 -3.60 6.25 22.66
N VAL A 15 -3.40 6.08 21.35
CA VAL A 15 -3.52 4.79 20.66
C VAL A 15 -2.22 4.51 19.93
N VAL A 16 -1.70 3.30 20.07
CA VAL A 16 -0.60 2.82 19.24
C VAL A 16 -1.09 1.73 18.31
N VAL A 17 -0.76 1.84 17.01
CA VAL A 17 -1.06 0.86 15.97
C VAL A 17 0.24 0.18 15.57
N PHE A 18 0.31 -1.13 15.67
CA PHE A 18 1.44 -1.93 15.19
C PHE A 18 1.16 -2.50 13.81
N ARG A 19 1.95 -2.09 12.81
CA ARG A 19 1.96 -2.65 11.46
C ARG A 19 3.32 -2.47 10.79
N ALA A 20 4.20 -3.45 10.94
CA ALA A 20 5.58 -3.41 10.45
C ALA A 20 5.71 -4.21 9.14
N LEU A 21 5.09 -3.72 8.07
CA LEU A 21 4.96 -4.40 6.78
C LEU A 21 5.43 -3.53 5.61
N GLN A 22 5.31 -4.05 4.39
CA GLN A 22 5.74 -3.36 3.17
C GLN A 22 4.66 -2.40 2.66
N LEU A 23 5.00 -1.62 1.62
CA LEU A 23 4.18 -0.52 1.10
C LEU A 23 2.73 -0.93 0.76
N GLY A 24 2.55 -2.02 0.02
CA GLY A 24 1.20 -2.49 -0.35
C GLY A 24 0.36 -2.84 0.87
N ASP A 25 0.97 -3.57 1.81
CA ASP A 25 0.34 -3.91 3.09
C ASP A 25 -0.03 -2.66 3.88
N MET A 26 0.85 -1.66 3.92
CA MET A 26 0.60 -0.40 4.62
C MET A 26 -0.56 0.37 3.97
N LEU A 27 -0.60 0.45 2.64
CA LEU A 27 -1.70 1.11 1.92
C LEU A 27 -3.05 0.42 2.16
N CYS A 28 -3.08 -0.91 2.29
CA CYS A 28 -4.29 -1.64 2.68
C CYS A 28 -4.84 -1.23 4.06
N SER A 29 -4.04 -0.61 4.93
CA SER A 29 -4.52 -0.13 6.24
C SER A 29 -5.21 1.24 6.19
N VAL A 30 -5.12 1.97 5.10
CA VAL A 30 -5.62 3.35 5.00
C VAL A 30 -7.12 3.47 5.31
N PRO A 31 -8.03 2.60 4.82
CA PRO A 31 -9.44 2.65 5.20
C PRO A 31 -9.66 2.48 6.71
N ALA A 32 -8.88 1.60 7.35
CA ALA A 32 -8.95 1.38 8.79
C ALA A 32 -8.41 2.59 9.58
N LEU A 33 -7.28 3.17 9.17
CA LEU A 33 -6.71 4.37 9.79
C LEU A 33 -7.65 5.57 9.67
N ARG A 34 -8.30 5.75 8.53
CA ARG A 34 -9.35 6.76 8.31
C ARG A 34 -10.54 6.57 9.24
N ALA A 35 -11.02 5.33 9.39
CA ALA A 35 -12.11 4.99 10.30
C ALA A 35 -11.70 5.21 11.77
N LEU A 36 -10.49 4.82 12.15
CA LEU A 36 -9.93 5.01 13.48
C LEU A 36 -9.83 6.50 13.83
N ARG A 37 -9.29 7.33 12.94
CA ARG A 37 -9.22 8.79 13.12
C ARG A 37 -10.62 9.41 13.24
N ALA A 38 -11.59 8.94 12.46
CA ALA A 38 -12.97 9.42 12.56
C ALA A 38 -13.64 9.05 13.90
N ALA A 39 -13.30 7.90 14.48
CA ALA A 39 -13.75 7.52 15.81
C ALA A 39 -13.05 8.33 16.93
N LEU A 40 -11.79 8.68 16.73
CA LEU A 40 -10.89 9.25 17.72
C LEU A 40 -10.26 10.57 17.24
N PRO A 41 -11.05 11.63 16.99
CA PRO A 41 -10.57 12.83 16.30
C PRO A 41 -9.52 13.64 17.08
N ARG A 42 -9.47 13.49 18.42
CA ARG A 42 -8.54 14.22 19.31
C ARG A 42 -7.53 13.31 20.01
N VAL A 43 -7.60 12.01 19.79
CA VAL A 43 -6.69 11.04 20.41
C VAL A 43 -5.42 10.96 19.58
N ARG A 44 -4.26 10.94 20.26
CA ARG A 44 -2.97 10.74 19.58
C ARG A 44 -2.88 9.31 19.05
N ILE A 45 -2.66 9.18 17.74
CA ILE A 45 -2.47 7.91 17.05
C ILE A 45 -1.00 7.78 16.66
N THR A 46 -0.30 6.84 17.28
CA THR A 46 1.10 6.52 17.00
C THR A 46 1.16 5.26 16.14
N LEU A 47 1.89 5.30 15.03
CA LEU A 47 2.17 4.13 14.21
C LEU A 47 3.54 3.55 14.60
N VAL A 48 3.60 2.25 14.85
CA VAL A 48 4.84 1.47 14.98
C VAL A 48 4.99 0.60 13.74
N GLY A 49 6.08 0.79 13.01
CA GLY A 49 6.30 0.12 11.72
C GLY A 49 7.76 -0.02 11.32
N LEU A 50 8.02 -0.59 10.15
CA LEU A 50 9.37 -0.67 9.60
C LEU A 50 9.97 0.74 9.42
N PRO A 51 11.30 0.95 9.51
CA PRO A 51 11.91 2.29 9.44
C PRO A 51 11.50 3.10 8.20
N TRP A 52 11.34 2.47 7.04
CA TRP A 52 10.90 3.13 5.81
C TRP A 52 9.48 3.75 5.95
N ALA A 53 8.64 3.19 6.83
CA ALA A 53 7.24 3.63 6.98
C ALA A 53 7.10 5.00 7.68
N GLN A 54 8.21 5.65 8.08
CA GLN A 54 8.21 7.07 8.44
C GLN A 54 7.65 7.93 7.31
N GLN A 55 8.02 7.63 6.06
CA GLN A 55 7.50 8.33 4.88
C GLN A 55 6.00 8.11 4.69
N PHE A 56 5.52 6.88 4.97
CA PHE A 56 4.09 6.59 4.99
C PHE A 56 3.36 7.41 6.07
N ALA A 57 3.88 7.44 7.30
CA ALA A 57 3.28 8.21 8.39
C ALA A 57 3.22 9.71 8.07
N ASN A 58 4.26 10.27 7.48
CA ASN A 58 4.30 11.67 7.04
C ASN A 58 3.21 11.96 5.98
N ARG A 59 3.08 11.09 4.98
CA ARG A 59 2.06 11.21 3.91
C ARG A 59 0.63 11.11 4.43
N PHE A 60 0.42 10.30 5.46
CA PHE A 60 -0.88 10.10 6.11
C PHE A 60 -0.98 10.81 7.46
N SER A 61 -0.28 11.94 7.63
CA SER A 61 -0.27 12.75 8.88
C SER A 61 -1.65 13.21 9.33
N ARG A 62 -2.63 13.26 8.43
CA ARG A 62 -4.04 13.49 8.80
C ARG A 62 -4.67 12.35 9.61
N TYR A 63 -4.08 11.14 9.58
CA TYR A 63 -4.57 9.97 10.34
C TYR A 63 -3.59 9.55 11.44
N ILE A 64 -2.30 9.84 11.28
CA ILE A 64 -1.20 9.41 12.14
C ILE A 64 -0.50 10.66 12.69
N ASP A 65 -0.38 10.76 14.02
CA ASP A 65 0.26 11.90 14.67
C ASP A 65 1.74 11.67 14.93
N GLU A 66 2.15 10.41 15.06
CA GLU A 66 3.52 10.06 15.43
C GLU A 66 3.93 8.72 14.81
N PHE A 67 5.22 8.56 14.53
CA PHE A 67 5.82 7.31 14.07
C PHE A 67 6.94 6.86 15.00
N ILE A 68 7.01 5.54 15.23
CA ILE A 68 8.12 4.89 15.94
C ILE A 68 8.63 3.75 15.08
N ALA A 69 9.94 3.75 14.80
CA ALA A 69 10.58 2.68 14.07
C ALA A 69 10.65 1.41 14.93
N PHE A 70 10.19 0.29 14.36
CA PHE A 70 10.28 -1.01 15.00
C PHE A 70 11.63 -1.66 14.71
N PRO A 71 12.39 -2.13 15.73
CA PRO A 71 13.72 -2.71 15.53
C PRO A 71 13.70 -4.14 14.97
N GLY A 72 12.51 -4.72 14.76
CA GLY A 72 12.33 -6.10 14.28
C GLY A 72 12.03 -7.09 15.40
N ASP A 73 11.67 -8.31 15.00
CA ASP A 73 11.42 -9.44 15.90
C ASP A 73 11.87 -10.74 15.21
N PRO A 74 12.47 -11.71 15.93
CA PRO A 74 12.90 -12.98 15.33
C PRO A 74 11.79 -13.78 14.65
N GLY A 75 10.54 -13.60 15.09
CA GLY A 75 9.36 -14.25 14.51
C GLY A 75 8.77 -13.52 13.29
N LEU A 76 9.32 -12.35 12.91
CA LEU A 76 8.86 -11.56 11.78
C LEU A 76 9.98 -11.41 10.73
N ALA A 77 9.71 -11.84 9.49
CA ALA A 77 10.72 -11.92 8.43
C ALA A 77 10.87 -10.63 7.59
N GLU A 78 10.15 -9.54 7.93
CA GLU A 78 10.06 -8.33 7.12
C GLU A 78 11.36 -7.53 7.07
N GLN A 79 12.16 -7.62 8.14
CA GLN A 79 13.48 -6.99 8.25
C GLN A 79 14.40 -7.78 9.20
N PRO A 80 15.73 -7.63 9.09
CA PRO A 80 16.68 -8.12 10.09
C PRO A 80 16.41 -7.51 11.47
N VAL A 81 16.54 -8.32 12.50
CA VAL A 81 16.33 -7.89 13.90
C VAL A 81 17.56 -7.12 14.39
N GLN A 82 17.34 -5.97 15.01
CA GLN A 82 18.33 -5.19 15.73
C GLN A 82 18.19 -5.52 17.22
N ALA A 83 18.69 -6.68 17.62
CA ALA A 83 18.45 -7.26 18.94
C ALA A 83 18.91 -6.37 20.09
N GLU A 84 19.98 -5.59 19.88
CA GLU A 84 20.54 -4.64 20.82
C GLU A 84 19.60 -3.47 21.14
N LEU A 85 18.69 -3.13 20.23
CA LEU A 85 17.73 -2.04 20.41
C LEU A 85 16.42 -2.47 21.11
N LEU A 86 16.13 -3.78 21.14
CA LEU A 86 14.85 -4.30 21.67
C LEU A 86 14.59 -3.92 23.13
N PRO A 87 15.56 -4.04 24.09
CA PRO A 87 15.31 -3.69 25.48
C PRO A 87 14.93 -2.22 25.67
N ASP A 88 15.62 -1.30 24.98
CA ASP A 88 15.34 0.12 25.08
C ASP A 88 14.04 0.49 24.36
N PHE A 89 13.76 -0.13 23.23
CA PHE A 89 12.51 0.03 22.51
C PHE A 89 11.31 -0.34 23.40
N TYR A 90 11.28 -1.54 24.00
CA TYR A 90 10.16 -1.94 24.85
C TYR A 90 10.06 -1.08 26.12
N ARG A 91 11.18 -0.70 26.73
CA ARG A 91 11.17 0.23 27.88
C ARG A 91 10.56 1.57 27.49
N ALA A 92 10.91 2.11 26.34
CA ALA A 92 10.36 3.36 25.82
C ALA A 92 8.86 3.23 25.53
N MET A 93 8.41 2.11 24.91
CA MET A 93 7.01 1.86 24.66
C MET A 93 6.18 1.81 25.93
N GLN A 94 6.64 1.06 26.96
CA GLN A 94 5.99 0.96 28.25
C GLN A 94 5.94 2.32 28.99
N GLY A 95 7.00 3.11 28.88
CA GLY A 95 7.07 4.46 29.47
C GLY A 95 6.03 5.43 28.90
N ARG A 96 5.53 5.19 27.70
CA ARG A 96 4.49 6.01 27.05
C ARG A 96 3.09 5.80 27.63
N ARG A 97 2.83 4.68 28.30
CA ARG A 97 1.55 4.37 28.95
C ARG A 97 0.35 4.52 28.03
N PHE A 98 0.44 3.96 26.82
CA PHE A 98 -0.67 4.02 25.85
C PHE A 98 -1.98 3.54 26.47
N SER A 99 -3.08 4.21 26.15
CA SER A 99 -4.40 3.80 26.57
C SER A 99 -4.84 2.53 25.82
N LEU A 100 -4.49 2.42 24.53
CA LEU A 100 -4.88 1.31 23.67
C LEU A 100 -3.74 0.95 22.70
N ALA A 101 -3.47 -0.34 22.57
CA ALA A 101 -2.59 -0.89 21.55
C ALA A 101 -3.37 -1.78 20.58
N LEU A 102 -3.23 -1.51 19.28
CA LEU A 102 -3.92 -2.22 18.20
C LEU A 102 -2.92 -3.01 17.37
N GLN A 103 -3.10 -4.33 17.34
CA GLN A 103 -2.34 -5.22 16.46
C GLN A 103 -3.03 -5.27 15.09
N MET A 104 -2.40 -4.72 14.06
CA MET A 104 -2.86 -4.73 12.68
C MET A 104 -1.86 -5.43 11.74
N HIS A 105 -1.14 -6.45 12.25
CA HIS A 105 -0.07 -7.16 11.57
C HIS A 105 -0.34 -8.67 11.52
N GLY A 106 -0.94 -9.15 10.43
CA GLY A 106 -1.23 -10.57 10.21
C GLY A 106 -2.22 -11.18 11.20
N SER A 107 -2.07 -12.49 11.45
CA SER A 107 -2.99 -13.28 12.29
C SER A 107 -2.86 -13.04 13.79
N GLY A 108 -1.81 -12.37 14.23
CA GLY A 108 -1.54 -12.18 15.65
C GLY A 108 -0.65 -13.24 16.31
N GLU A 109 -0.28 -14.31 15.61
CA GLU A 109 0.50 -15.42 16.18
C GLU A 109 1.79 -14.95 16.88
N VAL A 110 2.55 -14.06 16.26
CA VAL A 110 3.74 -13.40 16.83
C VAL A 110 3.40 -12.00 17.32
N SER A 111 2.69 -11.24 16.51
CA SER A 111 2.50 -9.80 16.71
C SER A 111 1.61 -9.45 17.91
N ASN A 112 0.75 -10.37 18.41
CA ASN A 112 -0.01 -10.14 19.63
C ASN A 112 0.93 -10.04 20.86
N GLY A 113 1.95 -10.89 20.94
CA GLY A 113 2.96 -10.82 22.00
C GLY A 113 3.76 -9.51 21.96
N ILE A 114 4.16 -9.07 20.76
CA ILE A 114 4.86 -7.79 20.55
C ILE A 114 4.01 -6.62 21.06
N VAL A 115 2.75 -6.56 20.67
CA VAL A 115 1.85 -5.44 21.02
C VAL A 115 1.48 -5.48 22.52
N GLN A 116 1.32 -6.66 23.09
CA GLN A 116 1.10 -6.85 24.53
C GLN A 116 2.29 -6.29 25.36
N ALA A 117 3.51 -6.50 24.87
CA ALA A 117 4.73 -6.01 25.53
C ALA A 117 4.86 -4.47 25.53
N PHE A 118 4.04 -3.74 24.76
CA PHE A 118 3.98 -2.27 24.85
C PHE A 118 3.40 -1.76 26.17
N GLY A 119 2.73 -2.62 26.95
CA GLY A 119 2.20 -2.29 28.26
C GLY A 119 1.04 -1.30 28.24
N ALA A 120 0.23 -1.29 27.17
CA ALA A 120 -0.96 -0.46 27.09
C ALA A 120 -2.05 -0.93 28.09
N ARG A 121 -2.93 0.00 28.48
CA ARG A 121 -4.06 -0.32 29.38
C ARG A 121 -5.00 -1.36 28.76
N TRP A 122 -5.30 -1.23 27.45
CA TRP A 122 -6.03 -2.18 26.65
C TRP A 122 -5.23 -2.57 25.41
N THR A 123 -5.40 -3.78 24.99
CA THR A 123 -4.80 -4.29 23.74
C THR A 123 -5.88 -4.99 22.93
N ALA A 124 -5.87 -4.83 21.62
CA ALA A 124 -6.73 -5.59 20.72
C ALA A 124 -5.94 -6.14 19.54
N GLY A 125 -6.28 -7.36 19.14
CA GLY A 125 -5.63 -8.03 18.02
C GLY A 125 -6.48 -9.16 17.46
N TYR A 126 -6.16 -9.58 16.26
CA TYR A 126 -6.69 -10.81 15.69
C TYR A 126 -6.04 -12.05 16.32
N GLY A 127 -6.75 -13.17 16.27
CA GLY A 127 -6.27 -14.46 16.76
C GLY A 127 -6.40 -14.61 18.26
N SER A 128 -5.55 -15.44 18.86
CA SER A 128 -5.58 -15.73 20.29
C SER A 128 -4.84 -14.67 21.10
N ALA A 129 -5.35 -14.43 22.31
CA ALA A 129 -4.61 -13.64 23.30
C ALA A 129 -3.29 -14.36 23.66
N PRO A 130 -2.19 -13.62 23.88
CA PRO A 130 -0.98 -14.21 24.45
C PRO A 130 -1.23 -14.89 25.79
N PRO A 131 -0.46 -15.92 26.17
CA PRO A 131 -0.67 -16.66 27.43
C PRO A 131 -0.71 -15.77 28.68
N ASP A 132 0.11 -14.72 28.69
CA ASP A 132 0.20 -13.78 29.82
C ASP A 132 -0.68 -12.52 29.64
N ALA A 133 -1.56 -12.53 28.64
CA ALA A 133 -2.49 -11.44 28.44
C ALA A 133 -3.51 -11.39 29.58
N GLY A 134 -3.48 -10.32 30.36
CA GLY A 134 -4.50 -10.05 31.36
C GLY A 134 -5.88 -9.77 30.74
N ALA A 135 -6.86 -9.46 31.59
CA ALA A 135 -8.23 -9.13 31.15
C ALA A 135 -8.36 -7.93 30.19
N GLY A 136 -7.28 -7.22 29.94
CA GLY A 136 -7.22 -6.06 29.00
C GLY A 136 -6.99 -6.42 27.54
N PHE A 137 -6.81 -7.70 27.15
CA PHE A 137 -6.63 -8.12 25.77
C PHE A 137 -7.97 -8.50 25.12
N HIS A 138 -8.32 -7.83 24.03
CA HIS A 138 -9.51 -8.08 23.23
C HIS A 138 -9.13 -8.85 21.97
N ALA A 139 -9.31 -10.18 22.02
CA ALA A 139 -9.07 -11.07 20.88
C ALA A 139 -10.26 -11.05 19.92
N LEU A 140 -10.02 -10.82 18.64
CA LEU A 140 -11.01 -10.94 17.58
C LEU A 140 -10.67 -12.15 16.68
N PRO A 141 -11.67 -12.88 16.18
CA PRO A 141 -11.43 -13.97 15.24
C PRO A 141 -10.68 -13.45 13.99
N TYR A 142 -9.57 -14.12 13.63
CA TYR A 142 -8.87 -13.76 12.40
C TYR A 142 -9.65 -14.28 11.18
N PRO A 143 -10.13 -13.40 10.28
CA PRO A 143 -10.76 -13.86 9.07
C PRO A 143 -9.68 -14.34 8.09
N ASP A 144 -9.70 -15.60 7.71
CA ASP A 144 -8.75 -16.24 6.80
C ASP A 144 -9.10 -16.02 5.30
N TYR A 145 -10.14 -15.25 5.02
CA TYR A 145 -10.63 -14.94 3.68
C TYR A 145 -10.88 -13.44 3.49
N GLY A 146 -11.01 -13.05 2.22
CA GLY A 146 -11.37 -11.69 1.82
C GLY A 146 -10.18 -10.71 1.69
N PRO A 147 -10.45 -9.54 1.10
CA PRO A 147 -9.44 -8.52 0.84
C PRO A 147 -8.81 -7.97 2.12
N GLU A 148 -7.48 -7.77 2.12
CA GLU A 148 -6.72 -7.30 3.26
C GLU A 148 -7.24 -5.95 3.79
N SER A 149 -7.58 -5.02 2.89
CA SER A 149 -8.10 -3.71 3.29
C SER A 149 -9.44 -3.78 4.02
N LEU A 150 -10.32 -4.71 3.61
CA LEU A 150 -11.60 -4.93 4.28
C LEU A 150 -11.43 -5.62 5.63
N ARG A 151 -10.47 -6.55 5.74
CA ARG A 151 -10.16 -7.23 7.03
C ARG A 151 -9.70 -6.23 8.08
N LEU A 152 -8.82 -5.28 7.68
CA LEU A 152 -8.33 -4.24 8.59
C LEU A 152 -9.43 -3.22 8.95
N LEU A 153 -10.28 -2.86 7.98
CA LEU A 153 -11.43 -2.01 8.26
C LEU A 153 -12.42 -2.69 9.20
N ASP A 154 -12.72 -3.97 8.98
CA ASP A 154 -13.58 -4.77 9.84
C ASP A 154 -13.03 -4.86 11.27
N PHE A 155 -11.71 -5.06 11.44
CA PHE A 155 -11.06 -5.05 12.73
C PHE A 155 -11.41 -3.80 13.54
N VAL A 156 -11.21 -2.61 13.00
CA VAL A 156 -11.48 -1.37 13.74
C VAL A 156 -12.98 -1.10 13.88
N THR A 157 -13.82 -1.57 12.95
CA THR A 157 -15.27 -1.40 13.06
C THR A 157 -15.87 -2.28 14.16
N GLN A 158 -15.37 -3.49 14.34
CA GLN A 158 -15.75 -4.34 15.49
C GLN A 158 -15.36 -3.72 16.84
N LEU A 159 -14.30 -2.91 16.86
CA LEU A 159 -13.89 -2.15 18.05
C LEU A 159 -14.71 -0.86 18.25
N GLY A 160 -15.53 -0.45 17.28
CA GLY A 160 -16.44 0.68 17.39
C GLY A 160 -16.13 1.87 16.49
N ALA A 161 -15.21 1.76 15.55
CA ALA A 161 -14.97 2.79 14.55
C ALA A 161 -16.09 2.81 13.48
N PRO A 162 -16.56 3.98 13.03
CA PRO A 162 -17.49 4.07 11.91
C PRO A 162 -16.74 3.81 10.60
N ALA A 163 -17.26 2.95 9.74
CA ALA A 163 -16.72 2.81 8.39
C ALA A 163 -16.82 4.14 7.61
N ARG A 164 -15.72 4.55 6.96
CA ARG A 164 -15.60 5.80 6.20
C ARG A 164 -15.18 5.55 4.76
N GLY A 165 -15.75 4.52 4.15
CA GLY A 165 -15.41 4.05 2.81
C GLY A 165 -14.28 3.03 2.81
N THR A 166 -14.17 2.30 1.70
CA THR A 166 -13.23 1.17 1.52
C THR A 166 -12.07 1.50 0.58
N HIS A 167 -12.12 2.67 -0.09
CA HIS A 167 -11.13 3.09 -1.07
C HIS A 167 -9.77 3.37 -0.43
N LEU A 168 -8.72 3.02 -1.14
CA LEU A 168 -7.36 3.44 -0.83
C LEU A 168 -7.16 4.91 -1.22
N GLU A 169 -6.12 5.51 -0.69
CA GLU A 169 -5.68 6.87 -0.99
C GLU A 169 -4.16 6.88 -1.13
N PHE A 170 -3.69 7.77 -1.97
CA PHE A 170 -2.27 8.14 -2.03
C PHE A 170 -2.19 9.65 -2.26
N PRO A 171 -2.24 10.47 -1.19
CA PRO A 171 -2.13 11.91 -1.31
C PRO A 171 -0.79 12.30 -1.92
N LEU A 172 -0.81 13.07 -2.99
CA LEU A 172 0.37 13.69 -3.58
C LEU A 172 0.65 15.02 -2.89
N THR A 173 1.92 15.40 -2.83
CA THR A 173 2.41 16.69 -2.30
C THR A 173 3.12 17.47 -3.40
N ASP A 174 3.32 18.77 -3.19
CA ASP A 174 4.10 19.59 -4.12
C ASP A 174 5.55 19.08 -4.20
N ASP A 175 6.13 18.65 -3.07
CA ASP A 175 7.48 18.05 -3.03
C ASP A 175 7.61 16.82 -3.96
N ASP A 176 6.55 16.01 -4.11
CA ASP A 176 6.56 14.85 -5.01
C ASP A 176 6.70 15.28 -6.48
N SER A 177 6.04 16.37 -6.85
CA SER A 177 6.10 16.94 -8.20
C SER A 177 7.42 17.63 -8.47
N ASP A 178 7.92 18.41 -7.52
CA ASP A 178 9.20 19.10 -7.58
C ASP A 178 10.36 18.11 -7.69
N GLU A 179 10.33 17.01 -6.94
CA GLU A 179 11.32 15.93 -7.05
C GLU A 179 11.27 15.27 -8.43
N LEU A 180 10.07 14.99 -8.97
CA LEU A 180 9.93 14.41 -10.30
C LEU A 180 10.53 15.33 -11.37
N GLU A 181 10.21 16.62 -11.35
CA GLU A 181 10.73 17.60 -12.31
C GLU A 181 12.26 17.69 -12.24
N THR A 182 12.82 17.76 -11.05
CA THR A 182 14.28 17.89 -10.85
C THR A 182 15.05 16.61 -11.17
N SER A 183 14.39 15.45 -11.10
CA SER A 183 15.03 14.15 -11.37
C SER A 183 15.41 13.93 -12.84
N GLY A 184 14.72 14.61 -13.77
CA GLY A 184 14.85 14.40 -15.20
C GLY A 184 14.36 13.03 -15.71
N LEU A 185 13.77 12.21 -14.84
CA LEU A 185 13.34 10.84 -15.20
C LEU A 185 12.03 10.80 -16.00
N GLY A 186 11.31 11.92 -16.08
CA GLY A 186 10.09 11.99 -16.86
C GLY A 186 10.29 12.05 -18.38
N GLY A 187 11.54 12.19 -18.83
CA GLY A 187 11.85 12.51 -20.24
C GLY A 187 11.55 13.98 -20.60
N ASP A 188 12.19 14.49 -21.63
CA ASP A 188 11.96 15.85 -22.12
C ASP A 188 11.90 15.82 -23.65
N PRO A 189 10.74 16.08 -24.26
CA PRO A 189 9.43 16.30 -23.61
C PRO A 189 8.74 15.01 -23.17
N MET A 190 7.97 15.07 -22.07
CA MET A 190 7.04 14.00 -21.73
C MET A 190 5.93 13.90 -22.79
N PRO A 191 5.51 12.67 -23.15
CA PRO A 191 4.35 12.49 -24.02
C PRO A 191 3.08 13.07 -23.38
N ASP A 192 2.25 13.77 -24.14
CA ASP A 192 0.95 14.29 -23.67
C ASP A 192 0.02 13.18 -23.15
N SER A 193 0.23 11.95 -23.58
CA SER A 193 -0.56 10.78 -23.22
C SER A 193 0.34 9.56 -23.16
N TYR A 194 0.39 8.88 -22.02
CA TYR A 194 1.25 7.71 -21.81
C TYR A 194 0.65 6.64 -20.92
N VAL A 195 1.26 5.46 -21.00
CA VAL A 195 1.00 4.29 -20.17
C VAL A 195 2.25 3.96 -19.37
N CYS A 196 2.08 3.74 -18.07
CA CYS A 196 3.14 3.25 -17.21
C CYS A 196 3.21 1.71 -17.27
N ILE A 197 4.41 1.19 -17.46
CA ILE A 197 4.73 -0.24 -17.33
C ILE A 197 5.67 -0.40 -16.13
N HIS A 198 5.27 -1.19 -15.13
CA HIS A 198 6.08 -1.45 -13.94
C HIS A 198 6.44 -2.94 -13.88
N PRO A 199 7.58 -3.36 -14.42
CA PRO A 199 7.96 -4.77 -14.49
C PRO A 199 8.53 -5.33 -13.18
N GLY A 200 8.78 -4.47 -12.19
CA GLY A 200 9.36 -4.84 -10.90
C GLY A 200 8.36 -5.49 -9.95
N ALA A 201 8.91 -6.17 -8.96
CA ALA A 201 8.25 -6.61 -7.74
C ALA A 201 9.32 -6.89 -6.67
N ARG A 202 8.93 -6.92 -5.38
CA ARG A 202 9.87 -7.21 -4.27
C ARG A 202 10.66 -8.50 -4.49
N PHE A 203 10.00 -9.53 -5.01
CA PHE A 203 10.61 -10.83 -5.31
C PHE A 203 10.65 -11.03 -6.82
N ARG A 204 11.85 -11.32 -7.36
CA ARG A 204 12.07 -11.49 -8.81
C ARG A 204 11.25 -12.64 -9.41
N ASP A 205 10.98 -13.67 -8.64
CA ASP A 205 10.19 -14.83 -9.04
C ASP A 205 8.67 -14.57 -9.11
N LYS A 206 8.23 -13.36 -8.74
CA LYS A 206 6.88 -12.84 -8.98
C LYS A 206 6.79 -12.01 -10.26
N CYS A 207 7.93 -11.61 -10.84
CA CYS A 207 7.95 -10.75 -12.01
C CYS A 207 7.54 -11.52 -13.27
N TRP A 208 6.61 -10.97 -14.02
CA TRP A 208 6.29 -11.42 -15.36
C TRP A 208 7.50 -11.19 -16.29
N PRO A 209 7.73 -12.03 -17.33
CA PRO A 209 8.90 -11.88 -18.19
C PRO A 209 8.95 -10.50 -18.87
N PRO A 210 10.12 -9.81 -18.90
CA PRO A 210 10.29 -8.51 -19.54
C PRO A 210 9.82 -8.48 -21.00
N GLN A 211 10.06 -9.56 -21.75
CA GLN A 211 9.59 -9.69 -23.13
C GLN A 211 8.07 -9.57 -23.24
N ARG A 212 7.31 -10.12 -22.28
CA ARG A 212 5.84 -10.03 -22.28
C ARG A 212 5.35 -8.61 -22.05
N PHE A 213 6.00 -7.88 -21.12
CA PHE A 213 5.72 -6.46 -20.91
C PHE A 213 6.02 -5.63 -22.17
N ALA A 214 7.13 -5.91 -22.84
CA ALA A 214 7.51 -5.24 -24.11
C ALA A 214 6.44 -5.46 -25.20
N GLU A 215 5.97 -6.70 -25.39
CA GLU A 215 4.92 -7.04 -26.35
C GLU A 215 3.60 -6.29 -26.05
N ILE A 216 3.23 -6.13 -24.76
CA ILE A 216 2.06 -5.33 -24.34
C ILE A 216 2.31 -3.84 -24.64
N ALA A 217 3.46 -3.31 -24.22
CA ALA A 217 3.83 -1.90 -24.41
C ALA A 217 3.79 -1.50 -25.89
N ASP A 218 4.42 -2.30 -26.76
CA ASP A 218 4.43 -2.09 -28.21
C ASP A 218 3.04 -2.11 -28.83
N ALA A 219 2.18 -3.03 -28.40
CA ALA A 219 0.81 -3.11 -28.89
C ALA A 219 0.02 -1.84 -28.49
N LEU A 220 0.10 -1.43 -27.21
CA LEU A 220 -0.61 -0.24 -26.74
C LEU A 220 -0.10 1.04 -27.38
N ALA A 221 1.22 1.18 -27.56
CA ALA A 221 1.82 2.34 -28.22
C ALA A 221 1.30 2.49 -29.66
N ARG A 222 1.30 1.40 -30.43
CA ARG A 222 0.85 1.41 -31.85
C ARG A 222 -0.65 1.61 -32.01
N GLU A 223 -1.45 0.99 -31.15
CA GLU A 223 -2.92 1.00 -31.28
C GLU A 223 -3.55 2.30 -30.78
N PHE A 224 -2.99 2.89 -29.72
CA PHE A 224 -3.57 4.06 -29.05
C PHE A 224 -2.77 5.34 -29.23
N GLY A 225 -1.59 5.30 -29.88
CA GLY A 225 -0.73 6.46 -30.07
C GLY A 225 -0.22 7.03 -28.72
N VAL A 226 -0.02 6.18 -27.73
CA VAL A 226 0.43 6.59 -26.40
C VAL A 226 1.93 6.37 -26.23
N GLY A 227 2.60 7.25 -25.49
CA GLY A 227 3.96 7.03 -25.03
C GLY A 227 4.02 5.88 -24.00
N ILE A 228 5.18 5.27 -23.87
CA ILE A 228 5.45 4.23 -22.88
C ILE A 228 6.49 4.74 -21.88
N VAL A 229 6.15 4.64 -20.59
CA VAL A 229 7.04 5.01 -19.47
C VAL A 229 7.28 3.78 -18.61
N LEU A 230 8.54 3.34 -18.54
CA LEU A 230 8.96 2.18 -17.77
C LEU A 230 9.35 2.66 -16.37
N THR A 231 8.52 2.34 -15.38
CA THR A 231 8.71 2.76 -13.98
C THR A 231 9.37 1.67 -13.14
N GLY A 232 10.02 2.07 -12.07
CA GLY A 232 10.68 1.17 -11.12
C GLY A 232 11.56 1.93 -10.13
N SER A 233 11.97 1.28 -9.06
CA SER A 233 13.03 1.78 -8.19
C SER A 233 14.40 1.64 -8.87
N ALA A 234 15.43 2.28 -8.33
CA ALA A 234 16.82 2.09 -8.79
C ALA A 234 17.26 0.62 -8.77
N LYS A 235 16.71 -0.20 -7.85
CA LYS A 235 17.00 -1.65 -7.76
C LYS A 235 16.32 -2.48 -8.84
N GLU A 236 15.36 -1.90 -9.54
CA GLU A 236 14.56 -2.53 -10.60
C GLU A 236 14.90 -1.97 -11.99
N ALA A 237 15.86 -1.05 -12.09
CA ALA A 237 16.26 -0.42 -13.35
C ALA A 237 16.74 -1.44 -14.40
N ASP A 238 17.32 -2.55 -13.98
CA ASP A 238 17.71 -3.65 -14.86
C ASP A 238 16.49 -4.33 -15.51
N LEU A 239 15.36 -4.45 -14.80
CA LEU A 239 14.12 -5.00 -15.37
C LEU A 239 13.49 -4.01 -16.36
N ALA A 240 13.44 -2.71 -16.03
CA ALA A 240 12.94 -1.68 -16.94
C ALA A 240 13.77 -1.68 -18.24
N ARG A 241 15.10 -1.69 -18.13
CA ARG A 241 16.01 -1.80 -19.29
C ARG A 241 15.81 -3.09 -20.08
N ALA A 242 15.58 -4.23 -19.41
CA ALA A 242 15.29 -5.48 -20.08
C ALA A 242 13.99 -5.40 -20.91
N VAL A 243 12.95 -4.71 -20.39
CA VAL A 243 11.74 -4.44 -21.18
C VAL A 243 12.05 -3.57 -22.37
N ALA A 244 12.76 -2.43 -22.19
CA ALA A 244 13.14 -1.50 -23.26
C ALA A 244 13.90 -2.23 -24.39
N ASN A 245 14.83 -3.12 -24.05
CA ASN A 245 15.62 -3.89 -25.01
C ASN A 245 14.78 -4.88 -25.85
N HIS A 246 13.64 -5.30 -25.39
CA HIS A 246 12.70 -6.15 -26.13
C HIS A 246 11.65 -5.35 -26.92
N MET A 247 11.49 -4.05 -26.64
CA MET A 247 10.53 -3.19 -27.34
C MET A 247 11.01 -2.82 -28.75
N GLN A 248 10.05 -2.56 -29.63
CA GLN A 248 10.24 -2.03 -30.98
C GLN A 248 9.84 -0.55 -31.07
N THR A 249 9.03 -0.07 -30.13
CA THR A 249 8.67 1.34 -30.00
C THR A 249 9.54 2.01 -28.94
N PRO A 250 9.82 3.33 -29.04
CA PRO A 250 10.55 4.04 -28.01
C PRO A 250 9.83 4.01 -26.65
N ALA A 251 10.60 3.94 -25.58
CA ALA A 251 10.09 4.09 -24.23
C ALA A 251 10.97 5.03 -23.40
N ILE A 252 10.37 5.72 -22.44
CA ILE A 252 11.08 6.51 -21.43
C ILE A 252 11.40 5.58 -20.26
N GLU A 253 12.69 5.45 -19.93
CA GLU A 253 13.15 4.70 -18.76
C GLU A 253 13.13 5.62 -17.52
N ALA A 254 12.05 5.53 -16.73
CA ALA A 254 11.85 6.28 -15.49
C ALA A 254 12.09 5.44 -14.22
N ALA A 255 12.79 4.30 -14.35
CA ALA A 255 13.24 3.52 -13.22
C ALA A 255 14.55 4.10 -12.67
N GLY A 256 14.48 4.72 -11.48
CA GLY A 256 15.61 5.46 -10.95
C GLY A 256 15.52 5.79 -9.45
N PRO A 257 16.47 6.57 -8.95
CA PRO A 257 16.56 6.92 -7.54
C PRO A 257 15.60 8.07 -7.16
N ILE A 258 14.32 7.91 -7.47
CA ILE A 258 13.27 8.83 -7.04
C ILE A 258 12.47 8.22 -5.88
N SER A 259 11.83 9.07 -5.09
CA SER A 259 10.94 8.64 -4.03
C SER A 259 9.69 7.93 -4.60
N ILE A 260 9.02 7.20 -3.74
CA ILE A 260 7.71 6.60 -4.07
C ILE A 260 6.69 7.71 -4.39
N GLY A 261 6.82 8.88 -3.78
CA GLY A 261 5.97 10.03 -4.05
C GLY A 261 6.18 10.59 -5.46
N ALA A 262 7.42 10.83 -5.87
CA ALA A 262 7.73 11.30 -7.22
C ALA A 262 7.30 10.29 -8.30
N MET A 263 7.49 8.98 -8.06
CA MET A 263 6.96 7.94 -8.94
C MET A 263 5.43 7.97 -9.01
N ALA A 264 4.75 8.19 -7.88
CA ALA A 264 3.30 8.31 -7.86
C ALA A 264 2.81 9.59 -8.57
N ALA A 265 3.54 10.70 -8.48
CA ALA A 265 3.27 11.91 -9.26
C ALA A 265 3.35 11.63 -10.77
N LEU A 266 4.41 10.95 -11.23
CA LEU A 266 4.51 10.47 -12.60
C LEU A 266 3.33 9.59 -12.99
N MET A 267 2.99 8.59 -12.16
CA MET A 267 1.87 7.69 -12.42
C MET A 267 0.51 8.39 -12.45
N SER A 268 0.32 9.45 -11.68
CA SER A 268 -0.98 10.15 -11.57
C SER A 268 -1.45 10.78 -12.88
N GLN A 269 -0.53 11.07 -13.78
CA GLN A 269 -0.78 11.65 -15.10
C GLN A 269 -0.92 10.59 -16.20
N ALA A 270 -0.60 9.33 -15.91
CA ALA A 270 -0.72 8.22 -16.85
C ALA A 270 -2.18 7.86 -17.12
N ARG A 271 -2.46 7.29 -18.29
CA ARG A 271 -3.79 6.77 -18.63
C ARG A 271 -4.04 5.37 -18.11
N LEU A 272 -2.99 4.61 -17.91
CA LEU A 272 -3.03 3.21 -17.48
C LEU A 272 -1.71 2.82 -16.82
N LEU A 273 -1.78 1.91 -15.86
CA LEU A 273 -0.64 1.16 -15.37
C LEU A 273 -0.78 -0.32 -15.75
N VAL A 274 0.29 -0.94 -16.24
CA VAL A 274 0.41 -2.41 -16.33
C VAL A 274 1.57 -2.84 -15.43
N CYS A 275 1.29 -3.69 -14.45
CA CYS A 275 2.28 -4.07 -13.44
C CYS A 275 2.09 -5.49 -12.92
N ASN A 276 3.10 -6.01 -12.23
CA ASN A 276 2.94 -7.19 -11.37
C ASN A 276 2.14 -6.84 -10.11
N ASP A 277 1.69 -7.88 -9.38
CA ASP A 277 1.19 -7.75 -8.00
C ASP A 277 2.31 -7.26 -7.07
N THR A 278 2.29 -5.97 -6.78
CA THR A 278 3.28 -5.25 -5.97
C THR A 278 2.67 -3.98 -5.35
N GLY A 279 3.38 -3.33 -4.44
CA GLY A 279 2.92 -2.10 -3.78
C GLY A 279 2.46 -1.00 -4.74
N VAL A 280 2.99 -0.97 -5.96
CA VAL A 280 2.63 0.01 -6.99
C VAL A 280 1.18 -0.15 -7.47
N SER A 281 0.62 -1.37 -7.49
CA SER A 281 -0.80 -1.58 -7.81
C SER A 281 -1.73 -0.93 -6.78
N HIS A 282 -1.31 -0.91 -5.50
CA HIS A 282 -2.05 -0.22 -4.44
C HIS A 282 -1.88 1.30 -4.49
N ILE A 283 -0.74 1.81 -4.97
CA ILE A 283 -0.59 3.24 -5.31
C ILE A 283 -1.58 3.61 -6.41
N ALA A 284 -1.64 2.83 -7.50
CA ALA A 284 -2.58 3.07 -8.58
C ALA A 284 -4.04 3.09 -8.08
N ALA A 285 -4.38 2.17 -7.16
CA ALA A 285 -5.70 2.17 -6.52
C ALA A 285 -5.95 3.45 -5.70
N GLY A 286 -4.95 3.92 -4.96
CA GLY A 286 -5.01 5.16 -4.20
C GLY A 286 -5.12 6.42 -5.06
N LEU A 287 -4.51 6.42 -6.22
CA LEU A 287 -4.57 7.49 -7.23
C LEU A 287 -5.81 7.40 -8.14
N ARG A 288 -6.59 6.30 -8.05
CA ARG A 288 -7.66 5.95 -9.00
C ARG A 288 -7.17 5.84 -10.44
N LEU A 289 -5.90 5.52 -10.63
CA LEU A 289 -5.31 5.23 -11.93
C LEU A 289 -5.74 3.83 -12.38
N LYS A 290 -6.34 3.74 -13.56
CA LYS A 290 -6.69 2.46 -14.18
C LYS A 290 -5.47 1.54 -14.23
N SER A 291 -5.65 0.24 -13.93
CA SER A 291 -4.52 -0.68 -13.94
C SER A 291 -4.89 -2.09 -14.38
N VAL A 292 -3.93 -2.76 -14.99
CA VAL A 292 -3.92 -4.21 -15.18
C VAL A 292 -2.82 -4.78 -14.29
N VAL A 293 -3.21 -5.63 -13.34
CA VAL A 293 -2.32 -6.21 -12.33
C VAL A 293 -2.16 -7.70 -12.59
N ILE A 294 -0.93 -8.14 -12.79
CA ILE A 294 -0.59 -9.53 -13.10
C ILE A 294 -0.19 -10.25 -11.82
N PHE A 295 -0.95 -11.26 -11.46
CA PHE A 295 -0.74 -12.12 -10.30
C PHE A 295 -0.10 -13.43 -10.72
N SER A 296 0.99 -13.82 -10.06
CA SER A 296 1.69 -15.08 -10.32
C SER A 296 1.77 -16.02 -9.11
N LYS A 297 1.80 -15.48 -7.89
CA LYS A 297 2.00 -16.25 -6.65
C LYS A 297 1.11 -15.83 -5.48
N ALA A 298 0.80 -14.53 -5.35
CA ALA A 298 0.03 -14.04 -4.23
C ALA A 298 -1.47 -14.38 -4.36
N ASP A 299 -2.14 -14.51 -3.23
CA ASP A 299 -3.59 -14.73 -3.22
C ASP A 299 -4.34 -13.50 -3.77
N LEU A 300 -4.88 -13.66 -4.96
CA LEU A 300 -5.65 -12.64 -5.66
C LEU A 300 -6.86 -12.16 -4.85
N LYS A 301 -7.54 -13.07 -4.12
CA LYS A 301 -8.71 -12.70 -3.29
C LYS A 301 -8.33 -11.79 -2.14
N ARG A 302 -7.09 -11.87 -1.67
CA ARG A 302 -6.58 -11.05 -0.58
C ARG A 302 -6.02 -9.72 -1.05
N TRP A 303 -5.32 -9.69 -2.18
CA TRP A 303 -4.48 -8.56 -2.57
C TRP A 303 -4.99 -7.76 -3.76
N ALA A 304 -5.99 -8.26 -4.50
CA ALA A 304 -6.56 -7.50 -5.61
C ALA A 304 -7.19 -6.18 -5.14
N PRO A 305 -6.99 -5.07 -5.87
CA PRO A 305 -7.73 -3.85 -5.64
C PRO A 305 -9.23 -4.07 -5.68
N LEU A 306 -9.99 -3.39 -4.81
CA LEU A 306 -11.44 -3.62 -4.66
C LEU A 306 -12.26 -3.16 -5.88
N ASP A 307 -11.88 -2.05 -6.50
CA ASP A 307 -12.57 -1.49 -7.65
C ASP A 307 -12.21 -2.24 -8.94
N GLN A 308 -12.94 -3.31 -9.20
CA GLN A 308 -12.74 -4.16 -10.38
C GLN A 308 -13.10 -3.43 -11.71
N GLN A 309 -13.72 -2.26 -11.69
CA GLN A 309 -13.95 -1.48 -12.90
C GLN A 309 -12.70 -0.69 -13.32
N LEU A 310 -11.95 -0.18 -12.34
CA LEU A 310 -10.70 0.53 -12.58
C LEU A 310 -9.48 -0.40 -12.65
N HIS A 311 -9.51 -1.53 -11.94
CA HIS A 311 -8.35 -2.41 -11.76
C HIS A 311 -8.69 -3.82 -12.22
N ARG A 312 -8.06 -4.28 -13.29
CA ARG A 312 -8.23 -5.63 -13.83
C ARG A 312 -7.10 -6.51 -13.34
N CYS A 313 -7.43 -7.64 -12.74
CA CYS A 313 -6.45 -8.59 -12.24
C CYS A 313 -6.43 -9.83 -13.09
N VAL A 314 -5.25 -10.25 -13.55
CA VAL A 314 -5.04 -11.45 -14.33
C VAL A 314 -4.17 -12.43 -13.56
N TRP A 315 -4.67 -13.63 -13.30
CA TRP A 315 -3.89 -14.72 -12.70
C TRP A 315 -3.11 -15.44 -13.79
N ASP A 316 -1.80 -15.28 -13.82
CA ASP A 316 -0.92 -15.81 -14.87
C ASP A 316 0.44 -16.31 -14.32
N PRO A 317 0.46 -17.41 -13.55
CA PRO A 317 1.70 -17.96 -12.99
C PRO A 317 2.67 -18.52 -14.04
N ALA A 318 2.17 -18.87 -15.22
CA ALA A 318 2.96 -19.46 -16.31
C ALA A 318 3.40 -18.45 -17.39
N ALA A 319 2.99 -17.18 -17.26
CA ALA A 319 3.22 -16.12 -18.25
C ALA A 319 2.68 -16.44 -19.67
N GLU A 320 1.53 -17.11 -19.73
CA GLU A 320 0.88 -17.54 -20.98
C GLU A 320 -0.29 -16.66 -21.40
N LYS A 321 -0.81 -15.82 -20.46
CA LYS A 321 -2.05 -15.05 -20.68
C LYS A 321 -1.82 -13.65 -21.23
N LYS A 322 -0.77 -13.43 -22.03
CA LYS A 322 -0.51 -12.15 -22.68
C LYS A 322 -1.73 -11.54 -23.37
N HIS A 323 -2.50 -12.36 -24.09
CA HIS A 323 -3.69 -11.88 -24.80
C HIS A 323 -4.77 -11.38 -23.84
N GLU A 324 -4.97 -12.03 -22.68
CA GLU A 324 -5.90 -11.57 -21.66
C GLU A 324 -5.45 -10.23 -21.08
N VAL A 325 -4.15 -10.11 -20.71
CA VAL A 325 -3.57 -8.85 -20.19
C VAL A 325 -3.76 -7.71 -21.19
N LEU A 326 -3.45 -7.94 -22.48
CA LEU A 326 -3.60 -6.94 -23.54
C LEU A 326 -5.07 -6.54 -23.72
N GLU A 327 -5.99 -7.49 -23.72
CA GLU A 327 -7.42 -7.22 -23.89
C GLU A 327 -7.97 -6.37 -22.72
N GLN A 328 -7.59 -6.68 -21.47
CA GLN A 328 -7.97 -5.86 -20.32
C GLN A 328 -7.42 -4.43 -20.42
N ALA A 329 -6.17 -4.27 -20.88
CA ALA A 329 -5.55 -2.98 -21.08
C ALA A 329 -6.27 -2.14 -22.15
N ARG A 330 -6.63 -2.78 -23.29
CA ARG A 330 -7.40 -2.15 -24.38
C ARG A 330 -8.76 -1.65 -23.90
N GLN A 331 -9.50 -2.48 -23.17
CA GLN A 331 -10.82 -2.10 -22.62
C GLN A 331 -10.73 -0.90 -21.68
N LEU A 332 -9.72 -0.87 -20.81
CA LEU A 332 -9.51 0.25 -19.89
C LEU A 332 -9.12 1.54 -20.63
N LEU A 333 -8.27 1.48 -21.66
CA LEU A 333 -7.88 2.63 -22.46
C LEU A 333 -9.01 3.17 -23.33
N ALA A 334 -9.78 2.27 -23.98
CA ALA A 334 -10.91 2.66 -24.82
C ALA A 334 -12.01 3.39 -24.01
N ALA A 335 -12.31 2.91 -22.79
CA ALA A 335 -13.25 3.56 -21.88
C ALA A 335 -12.81 4.96 -21.40
N SER A 336 -11.55 5.38 -21.67
CA SER A 336 -11.04 6.70 -21.33
C SER A 336 -11.28 7.77 -22.42
N GLN A 337 -11.78 7.38 -23.58
CA GLN A 337 -12.06 8.31 -24.68
C GLN A 337 -13.40 9.06 -24.55
N GLN A 338 -14.23 8.72 -23.57
CA GLN A 338 -15.40 9.52 -23.24
C GLN A 338 -14.98 10.70 -22.34
N PRO A 339 -15.30 11.97 -22.68
CA PRO A 339 -14.94 13.12 -21.88
C PRO A 339 -15.72 13.15 -20.57
N THR A 340 -15.16 12.59 -19.51
CA THR A 340 -15.61 12.88 -18.16
C THR A 340 -15.02 14.22 -17.76
N ALA A 341 -15.87 15.22 -17.52
CA ALA A 341 -15.45 16.49 -16.94
C ALA A 341 -14.62 16.19 -15.68
N ARG A 342 -13.33 16.54 -15.72
CA ARG A 342 -12.44 16.44 -14.57
C ARG A 342 -12.99 17.38 -13.48
N THR A 343 -13.62 16.84 -12.47
CA THR A 343 -13.85 17.56 -11.22
C THR A 343 -12.48 17.62 -10.51
N VAL A 344 -11.84 18.78 -10.62
CA VAL A 344 -10.67 19.10 -9.81
C VAL A 344 -11.10 19.06 -8.35
N PRO A 345 -10.48 18.30 -7.47
CA PRO A 345 -10.77 18.39 -6.04
C PRO A 345 -10.37 19.78 -5.57
N LEU A 346 -11.34 20.51 -4.99
CA LEU A 346 -11.08 21.79 -4.34
C LEU A 346 -10.06 21.60 -3.22
N PRO A 347 -9.06 22.50 -3.07
CA PRO A 347 -8.15 22.46 -1.94
C PRO A 347 -8.96 22.66 -0.64
N CYS A 348 -8.83 21.74 0.29
CA CYS A 348 -9.38 21.90 1.64
C CYS A 348 -8.65 23.05 2.34
N ARG A 349 -9.41 24.11 2.66
CA ARG A 349 -9.00 25.14 3.63
C ARG A 349 -9.05 24.59 5.04
#